data_77c2345b1f9f9827156cc67921bd117c
#
_entry.id   77c2345b1f9f9827156cc67921bd117c
#
_cell.length_a   1.000
_cell.length_b   1.000
_cell.length_c   1.000
_cell.angle_alpha   90.00
_cell.angle_beta   90.00
_cell.angle_gamma   90.00
#
_symmetry.space_group_name_H-M   'P 1'
#
loop_
_entity.id
_entity.type
_entity.pdbx_description
1 polymer ?
#
loop_
_entity_poly.entity_id
_entity_poly.type
_entity_poly.pdbx_seq_one_letter_code
_entity_poly.pdbx_strand_id
1 'polypeptide(L)'
;VTGGRAGEVAVLGAGMHPWGKWGRSFVTYGRIAAHAALADAGIGWPEVRSVVGAQTVRGGYPGYVAGATFARALGWQGARVASVYAACASGAQAIDTARAQILAGLADVVLVVGADAAPKGFFAPAGGERPDDPDWLRFRVLGATNPAYFGLYARRRMALYGDTPEDFALVKVKNSAAGALNEYARYRRPVTAEEVAASAMVADPLRLLDICATSDGAAALVLSSMEFARLHGARDPVRIRAVSTVTPTYPRAVLDLPDIGTDSAVAVNPSPESFRASIARTAYEEAGIGPEDLSLAEVYDLSTALELEWYEDIGLCRPGEGAKLLRSGATAPGGRVPVNASGGLASFGEAVPAQAIAQVCELTRQLRGRAGERQVPGARVGITANQGLFGHGSAVVAVR
;
A
#
# COMPACT_ATOMS: atom_id res chain seq x y z
N VAL A 1 28.84 1.48 -22.03
CA VAL A 1 27.85 0.52 -21.55
C VAL A 1 27.48 0.98 -20.17
N THR A 2 26.49 1.85 -20.06
CA THR A 2 25.85 2.18 -18.79
C THR A 2 25.00 0.98 -18.40
N GLY A 3 25.57 0.07 -17.62
CA GLY A 3 24.88 -1.08 -17.07
C GLY A 3 23.73 -0.59 -16.17
N GLY A 4 22.50 -0.72 -16.66
CA GLY A 4 21.36 -0.74 -15.76
C GLY A 4 21.62 -1.82 -14.73
N ARG A 5 21.41 -1.53 -13.42
CA ARG A 5 21.52 -2.56 -12.39
C ARG A 5 20.61 -3.71 -12.79
N ALA A 6 21.14 -4.93 -12.79
CA ALA A 6 20.34 -6.11 -13.03
C ALA A 6 19.17 -6.10 -12.02
N GLY A 7 17.94 -6.16 -12.54
CA GLY A 7 16.73 -6.24 -11.70
C GLY A 7 15.74 -5.09 -11.80
N GLU A 8 15.96 -4.06 -12.62
CA GLU A 8 14.99 -2.96 -12.82
C GLU A 8 13.98 -3.31 -13.91
N VAL A 9 12.71 -2.90 -13.71
CA VAL A 9 11.65 -2.96 -14.72
C VAL A 9 11.01 -1.58 -14.88
N ALA A 10 10.56 -1.26 -16.10
CA ALA A 10 9.91 0.02 -16.37
C ALA A 10 8.42 -0.02 -15.98
N VAL A 11 7.92 1.10 -15.45
CA VAL A 11 6.50 1.39 -15.39
C VAL A 11 6.13 2.17 -16.65
N LEU A 12 5.49 1.51 -17.61
CA LEU A 12 5.02 2.14 -18.84
C LEU A 12 3.75 2.93 -18.62
N GLY A 13 2.81 2.38 -17.87
CA GLY A 13 1.53 3.03 -17.61
C GLY A 13 0.97 2.73 -16.23
N ALA A 14 0.21 3.69 -15.71
CA ALA A 14 -0.46 3.64 -14.44
C ALA A 14 -1.92 4.11 -14.59
N GLY A 15 -2.87 3.31 -14.12
CA GLY A 15 -4.29 3.60 -14.23
C GLY A 15 -5.06 3.28 -12.96
N MET A 16 -6.09 4.06 -12.67
CA MET A 16 -6.94 3.85 -11.50
C MET A 16 -8.42 4.06 -11.84
N HIS A 17 -9.29 3.41 -11.09
CA HIS A 17 -10.69 3.77 -10.93
C HIS A 17 -10.81 4.54 -9.62
N PRO A 18 -11.57 5.64 -9.52
CA PRO A 18 -11.73 6.39 -8.27
C PRO A 18 -12.22 5.52 -7.10
N TRP A 19 -11.71 5.81 -5.90
CA TRP A 19 -12.18 5.15 -4.67
C TRP A 19 -13.53 5.72 -4.22
N GLY A 20 -14.42 4.86 -3.72
CA GLY A 20 -15.76 5.29 -3.30
C GLY A 20 -16.63 4.13 -2.83
N LYS A 21 -17.94 4.30 -3.00
CA LYS A 21 -18.96 3.25 -2.88
C LYS A 21 -19.87 3.35 -4.11
N TRP A 22 -19.55 2.57 -5.13
CA TRP A 22 -20.14 2.74 -6.45
C TRP A 22 -21.23 1.72 -6.79
N GLY A 23 -21.33 0.63 -6.02
CA GLY A 23 -22.37 -0.39 -6.19
C GLY A 23 -22.24 -1.21 -7.48
N ARG A 24 -21.04 -1.25 -8.10
CA ARG A 24 -20.75 -2.07 -9.29
C ARG A 24 -19.81 -3.21 -8.93
N SER A 25 -19.64 -4.15 -9.86
CA SER A 25 -18.67 -5.23 -9.70
C SER A 25 -17.24 -4.71 -9.67
N PHE A 26 -16.41 -5.24 -8.79
CA PHE A 26 -14.97 -4.98 -8.75
C PHE A 26 -14.28 -5.32 -10.07
N VAL A 27 -14.82 -6.28 -10.84
CA VAL A 27 -14.32 -6.61 -12.18
C VAL A 27 -14.47 -5.41 -13.13
N THR A 28 -15.57 -4.67 -13.02
CA THR A 28 -15.78 -3.44 -13.80
C THR A 28 -14.73 -2.39 -13.43
N TYR A 29 -14.45 -2.20 -12.15
CA TYR A 29 -13.44 -1.25 -11.69
C TYR A 29 -12.05 -1.63 -12.17
N GLY A 30 -11.67 -2.91 -12.04
CA GLY A 30 -10.39 -3.43 -12.51
C GLY A 30 -10.19 -3.27 -14.00
N ARG A 31 -11.26 -3.53 -14.81
CA ARG A 31 -11.22 -3.32 -16.25
C ARG A 31 -11.00 -1.84 -16.61
N ILE A 32 -11.66 -0.91 -15.92
CA ILE A 32 -11.48 0.53 -16.13
C ILE A 32 -10.04 0.94 -15.81
N ALA A 33 -9.51 0.51 -14.66
CA ALA A 33 -8.13 0.80 -14.29
C ALA A 33 -7.11 0.21 -15.27
N ALA A 34 -7.35 -1.02 -15.74
CA ALA A 34 -6.50 -1.68 -16.75
C ALA A 34 -6.48 -0.92 -18.08
N HIS A 35 -7.65 -0.50 -18.60
CA HIS A 35 -7.71 0.31 -19.81
C HIS A 35 -7.01 1.66 -19.63
N ALA A 36 -7.16 2.31 -18.47
CA ALA A 36 -6.46 3.56 -18.18
C ALA A 36 -4.92 3.36 -18.13
N ALA A 37 -4.45 2.25 -17.55
CA ALA A 37 -3.02 1.93 -17.53
C ALA A 37 -2.47 1.63 -18.93
N LEU A 38 -3.21 0.90 -19.77
CA LEU A 38 -2.83 0.63 -21.16
C LEU A 38 -2.80 1.93 -21.99
N ALA A 39 -3.77 2.82 -21.80
CA ALA A 39 -3.80 4.11 -22.48
C ALA A 39 -2.62 5.01 -22.04
N ASP A 40 -2.29 5.06 -20.74
CA ASP A 40 -1.12 5.80 -20.25
C ASP A 40 0.20 5.21 -20.73
N ALA A 41 0.25 3.89 -20.93
CA ALA A 41 1.40 3.20 -21.53
C ALA A 41 1.54 3.40 -23.04
N GLY A 42 0.49 3.84 -23.73
CA GLY A 42 0.45 3.97 -25.19
C GLY A 42 0.48 2.63 -25.93
N ILE A 43 0.01 1.54 -25.30
CA ILE A 43 -0.02 0.20 -25.91
C ILE A 43 -1.44 -0.39 -25.88
N GLY A 44 -1.67 -1.36 -26.75
CA GLY A 44 -2.92 -2.11 -26.80
C GLY A 44 -2.92 -3.37 -25.93
N TRP A 45 -4.11 -3.87 -25.64
CA TRP A 45 -4.27 -5.14 -24.93
C TRP A 45 -3.54 -6.33 -25.61
N PRO A 46 -3.48 -6.46 -26.94
CA PRO A 46 -2.76 -7.56 -27.60
C PRO A 46 -1.25 -7.60 -27.36
N GLU A 47 -0.65 -6.51 -26.89
CA GLU A 47 0.79 -6.44 -26.60
C GLU A 47 1.12 -6.99 -25.20
N VAL A 48 0.14 -7.10 -24.32
CA VAL A 48 0.30 -7.67 -22.98
C VAL A 48 0.53 -9.16 -23.05
N ARG A 49 1.62 -9.66 -22.48
CA ARG A 49 2.00 -11.08 -22.50
C ARG A 49 1.62 -11.82 -21.23
N SER A 50 1.41 -11.11 -20.15
CA SER A 50 0.97 -11.70 -18.86
C SER A 50 0.09 -10.74 -18.09
N VAL A 51 -0.85 -11.30 -17.32
CA VAL A 51 -1.68 -10.58 -16.34
C VAL A 51 -1.43 -11.16 -14.97
N VAL A 52 -1.07 -10.31 -14.03
CA VAL A 52 -0.96 -10.66 -12.61
C VAL A 52 -2.07 -9.95 -11.85
N GLY A 53 -3.00 -10.72 -11.31
CA GLY A 53 -4.11 -10.21 -10.53
C GLY A 53 -3.84 -10.28 -9.03
N ALA A 54 -3.97 -9.16 -8.32
CA ALA A 54 -4.01 -9.13 -6.87
C ALA A 54 -5.39 -9.59 -6.40
N GLN A 55 -5.45 -10.71 -5.69
CA GLN A 55 -6.70 -11.35 -5.28
C GLN A 55 -7.21 -10.82 -3.95
N THR A 56 -8.52 -10.75 -3.83
CA THR A 56 -9.21 -10.52 -2.57
C THR A 56 -10.12 -11.69 -2.21
N VAL A 57 -10.20 -12.02 -0.94
CA VAL A 57 -11.16 -13.01 -0.44
C VAL A 57 -12.55 -12.41 -0.21
N ARG A 58 -12.69 -11.08 -0.35
CA ARG A 58 -13.90 -10.33 0.03
C ARG A 58 -14.88 -10.11 -1.09
N GLY A 59 -14.50 -10.37 -2.30
CA GLY A 59 -15.37 -10.15 -3.46
C GLY A 59 -16.69 -10.95 -3.42
N GLY A 60 -16.88 -11.79 -2.41
CA GLY A 60 -18.07 -12.63 -2.28
C GLY A 60 -18.29 -13.54 -3.51
N TYR A 61 -17.25 -13.77 -4.26
CA TYR A 61 -17.28 -14.46 -5.54
C TYR A 61 -16.64 -15.84 -5.39
N PRO A 62 -17.42 -16.91 -5.18
CA PRO A 62 -16.86 -18.25 -5.11
C PRO A 62 -16.09 -18.58 -6.39
N GLY A 63 -14.86 -19.07 -6.25
CA GLY A 63 -14.03 -19.43 -7.41
C GLY A 63 -13.40 -18.25 -8.14
N TYR A 64 -13.37 -17.05 -7.55
CA TYR A 64 -12.69 -15.90 -8.10
C TYR A 64 -11.17 -16.13 -8.16
N VAL A 65 -10.64 -15.98 -9.37
CA VAL A 65 -9.19 -16.07 -9.67
C VAL A 65 -8.79 -14.80 -10.40
N ALA A 66 -8.15 -13.87 -9.70
CA ALA A 66 -7.96 -12.48 -10.15
C ALA A 66 -7.36 -12.35 -11.55
N GLY A 67 -6.23 -13.00 -11.81
CA GLY A 67 -5.58 -12.91 -13.13
C GLY A 67 -6.47 -13.34 -14.27
N ALA A 68 -7.11 -14.51 -14.16
CA ALA A 68 -8.01 -15.02 -15.20
C ALA A 68 -9.26 -14.15 -15.33
N THR A 69 -9.81 -13.66 -14.23
CA THR A 69 -11.03 -12.83 -14.23
C THR A 69 -10.78 -11.51 -14.96
N PHE A 70 -9.67 -10.84 -14.72
CA PHE A 70 -9.34 -9.59 -15.41
C PHE A 70 -8.96 -9.83 -16.87
N ALA A 71 -8.19 -10.89 -17.19
CA ALA A 71 -7.89 -11.27 -18.56
C ALA A 71 -9.18 -11.55 -19.37
N ARG A 72 -10.16 -12.26 -18.76
CA ARG A 72 -11.48 -12.48 -19.36
C ARG A 72 -12.22 -11.15 -19.60
N ALA A 73 -12.20 -10.26 -18.62
CA ALA A 73 -12.91 -8.97 -18.71
C ALA A 73 -12.34 -8.04 -19.79
N LEU A 74 -11.06 -8.22 -20.15
CA LEU A 74 -10.37 -7.51 -21.24
C LEU A 74 -10.52 -8.21 -22.59
N GLY A 75 -10.96 -9.47 -22.60
CA GLY A 75 -11.06 -10.32 -23.79
C GLY A 75 -9.90 -11.32 -23.87
N TRP A 76 -10.21 -12.61 -24.03
CA TRP A 76 -9.19 -13.65 -24.12
C TRP A 76 -8.27 -13.44 -25.32
N GLN A 77 -6.95 -13.49 -25.06
CA GLN A 77 -5.93 -13.37 -26.11
C GLN A 77 -4.75 -14.34 -25.93
N GLY A 78 -4.86 -15.29 -25.00
CA GLY A 78 -3.79 -16.26 -24.73
C GLY A 78 -2.67 -15.72 -23.83
N ALA A 79 -2.82 -14.54 -23.19
CA ALA A 79 -1.85 -14.05 -22.21
C ALA A 79 -1.71 -15.02 -21.03
N ARG A 80 -0.51 -15.12 -20.48
CA ARG A 80 -0.28 -15.83 -19.19
C ARG A 80 -1.09 -15.17 -18.09
N VAL A 81 -1.49 -15.94 -17.09
CA VAL A 81 -2.20 -15.40 -15.93
C VAL A 81 -1.57 -15.90 -14.63
N ALA A 82 -1.48 -15.03 -13.65
CA ALA A 82 -1.16 -15.38 -12.27
C ALA A 82 -2.14 -14.65 -11.35
N SER A 83 -2.40 -15.25 -10.18
CA SER A 83 -3.21 -14.65 -9.13
C SER A 83 -2.44 -14.79 -7.83
N VAL A 84 -2.33 -13.69 -7.09
CA VAL A 84 -1.55 -13.63 -5.85
C VAL A 84 -2.39 -13.08 -4.72
N TYR A 85 -2.14 -13.57 -3.51
CA TYR A 85 -2.81 -13.13 -2.31
C TYR A 85 -1.82 -12.98 -1.15
N ALA A 86 -1.76 -11.81 -0.57
CA ALA A 86 -0.97 -11.46 0.59
C ALA A 86 -1.71 -10.44 1.47
N ALA A 87 -3.02 -10.62 1.64
CA ALA A 87 -3.90 -9.68 2.33
C ALA A 87 -3.69 -8.24 1.82
N CYS A 88 -3.41 -7.27 2.70
CA CYS A 88 -3.20 -5.87 2.32
C CYS A 88 -1.90 -5.63 1.52
N ALA A 89 -0.98 -6.59 1.48
CA ALA A 89 0.21 -6.56 0.65
C ALA A 89 0.02 -7.20 -0.75
N SER A 90 -1.19 -7.67 -1.08
CA SER A 90 -1.48 -8.40 -2.34
C SER A 90 -1.07 -7.61 -3.59
N GLY A 91 -1.26 -6.30 -3.60
CA GLY A 91 -0.88 -5.45 -4.73
C GLY A 91 0.63 -5.42 -4.96
N ALA A 92 1.42 -5.31 -3.90
CA ALA A 92 2.88 -5.32 -4.00
C ALA A 92 3.40 -6.73 -4.37
N GLN A 93 2.79 -7.79 -3.83
CA GLN A 93 3.10 -9.17 -4.24
C GLN A 93 2.81 -9.40 -5.73
N ALA A 94 1.76 -8.76 -6.27
CA ALA A 94 1.46 -8.82 -7.70
C ALA A 94 2.52 -8.09 -8.53
N ILE A 95 3.02 -6.95 -8.04
CA ILE A 95 4.13 -6.20 -8.67
C ILE A 95 5.41 -7.04 -8.64
N ASP A 96 5.74 -7.69 -7.51
CA ASP A 96 6.89 -8.57 -7.39
C ASP A 96 6.82 -9.75 -8.37
N THR A 97 5.67 -10.42 -8.43
CA THR A 97 5.42 -11.53 -9.37
C THR A 97 5.59 -11.08 -10.82
N ALA A 98 5.06 -9.90 -11.19
CA ALA A 98 5.20 -9.35 -12.53
C ALA A 98 6.66 -9.00 -12.85
N ARG A 99 7.37 -8.38 -11.90
CA ARG A 99 8.79 -8.07 -12.01
C ARG A 99 9.62 -9.35 -12.21
N ALA A 100 9.37 -10.37 -11.41
CA ALA A 100 10.06 -11.66 -11.54
C ALA A 100 9.84 -12.30 -12.93
N GLN A 101 8.61 -12.25 -13.48
CA GLN A 101 8.34 -12.76 -14.82
C GLN A 101 9.11 -11.99 -15.90
N ILE A 102 9.20 -10.67 -15.79
CA ILE A 102 9.94 -9.83 -16.75
C ILE A 102 11.44 -10.14 -16.66
N LEU A 103 12.01 -10.17 -15.46
CA LEU A 103 13.43 -10.44 -15.24
C LEU A 103 13.84 -11.85 -15.66
N ALA A 104 12.94 -12.82 -15.53
CA ALA A 104 13.15 -14.19 -16.01
C ALA A 104 12.95 -14.34 -17.53
N GLY A 105 12.62 -13.28 -18.27
CA GLY A 105 12.36 -13.32 -19.71
C GLY A 105 11.09 -14.08 -20.10
N LEU A 106 10.15 -14.28 -19.19
CA LEU A 106 8.89 -14.99 -19.45
C LEU A 106 7.85 -14.10 -20.17
N ALA A 107 7.95 -12.79 -19.99
CA ALA A 107 7.09 -11.79 -20.60
C ALA A 107 7.79 -10.44 -20.63
N ASP A 108 7.76 -9.72 -21.75
CA ASP A 108 8.29 -8.37 -21.86
C ASP A 108 7.32 -7.30 -21.35
N VAL A 109 6.03 -7.58 -21.36
CA VAL A 109 4.96 -6.68 -20.90
C VAL A 109 3.99 -7.44 -20.01
N VAL A 110 3.81 -6.96 -18.80
CA VAL A 110 2.92 -7.53 -17.79
C VAL A 110 1.95 -6.48 -17.29
N LEU A 111 0.66 -6.79 -17.32
CA LEU A 111 -0.40 -6.01 -16.70
C LEU A 111 -0.63 -6.50 -15.27
N VAL A 112 -0.48 -5.62 -14.31
CA VAL A 112 -0.81 -5.85 -12.89
C VAL A 112 -2.14 -5.18 -12.60
N VAL A 113 -3.10 -5.90 -12.00
CA VAL A 113 -4.44 -5.36 -11.69
C VAL A 113 -4.87 -5.79 -10.29
N GLY A 114 -5.37 -4.85 -9.52
CA GLY A 114 -6.07 -5.10 -8.26
C GLY A 114 -7.38 -4.30 -8.20
N ALA A 115 -8.44 -4.90 -7.68
CA ALA A 115 -9.73 -4.25 -7.51
C ALA A 115 -10.49 -4.84 -6.33
N ASP A 116 -11.26 -4.01 -5.65
CA ASP A 116 -12.14 -4.44 -4.56
C ASP A 116 -13.51 -3.76 -4.63
N ALA A 117 -14.52 -4.46 -4.10
CA ALA A 117 -15.83 -3.94 -3.75
C ALA A 117 -16.07 -4.32 -2.29
N ALA A 118 -15.58 -3.49 -1.37
CA ALA A 118 -15.55 -3.79 0.04
C ALA A 118 -16.96 -3.77 0.65
N PRO A 119 -17.45 -4.86 1.27
CA PRO A 119 -18.74 -4.87 1.93
C PRO A 119 -18.73 -3.97 3.18
N LYS A 120 -19.91 -3.58 3.65
CA LYS A 120 -20.04 -2.95 4.97
C LYS A 120 -19.63 -3.95 6.05
N GLY A 121 -19.04 -3.46 7.14
CA GLY A 121 -18.59 -4.30 8.25
C GLY A 121 -17.30 -5.08 7.97
N PHE A 122 -16.54 -4.65 7.04
CA PHE A 122 -15.28 -5.23 6.60
C PHE A 122 -14.28 -5.59 7.71
N PHE A 123 -14.26 -4.81 8.77
CA PHE A 123 -13.39 -5.04 9.92
C PHE A 123 -13.94 -6.04 10.93
N ALA A 124 -15.17 -6.51 10.76
CA ALA A 124 -15.70 -7.61 11.54
C ALA A 124 -15.18 -8.94 10.95
N PRO A 125 -14.88 -9.95 11.78
CA PRO A 125 -14.55 -11.27 11.29
C PRO A 125 -15.69 -11.79 10.42
N ALA A 126 -15.45 -11.93 9.12
CA ALA A 126 -16.41 -12.55 8.20
C ALA A 126 -15.97 -13.97 7.92
N GLY A 127 -16.89 -14.91 8.01
CA GLY A 127 -16.67 -16.31 7.67
C GLY A 127 -16.91 -17.28 8.83
N GLY A 128 -16.91 -18.56 8.48
CA GLY A 128 -17.11 -19.64 9.43
C GLY A 128 -15.99 -19.79 10.46
N GLU A 129 -16.20 -20.64 11.42
CA GLU A 129 -15.21 -20.99 12.43
C GLU A 129 -13.97 -21.60 11.80
N ARG A 130 -12.80 -21.19 12.27
CA ARG A 130 -11.48 -21.71 11.87
C ARG A 130 -10.72 -22.14 13.13
N PRO A 131 -11.09 -23.26 13.74
CA PRO A 131 -10.55 -23.68 15.03
C PRO A 131 -9.07 -24.05 14.97
N ASP A 132 -8.53 -24.29 13.78
CA ASP A 132 -7.15 -24.62 13.46
C ASP A 132 -6.30 -23.42 13.08
N ASP A 133 -6.89 -22.21 13.04
CA ASP A 133 -6.19 -20.98 12.72
C ASP A 133 -5.90 -20.18 14.01
N PRO A 134 -4.66 -20.14 14.52
CA PRO A 134 -4.31 -19.44 15.75
C PRO A 134 -4.64 -17.93 15.72
N ASP A 135 -4.48 -17.29 14.55
CA ASP A 135 -4.77 -15.86 14.42
C ASP A 135 -6.27 -15.60 14.47
N TRP A 136 -7.07 -16.47 13.84
CA TRP A 136 -8.52 -16.39 13.96
C TRP A 136 -9.00 -16.62 15.41
N LEU A 137 -8.39 -17.58 16.12
CA LEU A 137 -8.68 -17.83 17.54
C LEU A 137 -8.34 -16.60 18.40
N ARG A 138 -7.19 -15.97 18.18
CA ARG A 138 -6.81 -14.71 18.86
C ARG A 138 -7.86 -13.62 18.61
N PHE A 139 -8.24 -13.40 17.35
CA PHE A 139 -9.31 -12.46 17.01
C PHE A 139 -10.61 -12.76 17.78
N ARG A 140 -11.01 -13.99 17.83
CA ARG A 140 -12.24 -14.40 18.50
C ARG A 140 -12.17 -14.25 20.02
N VAL A 141 -11.11 -14.70 20.63
CA VAL A 141 -10.91 -14.64 22.09
C VAL A 141 -10.82 -13.20 22.60
N LEU A 142 -10.11 -12.35 21.88
CA LEU A 142 -9.97 -10.95 22.22
C LEU A 142 -11.20 -10.09 21.83
N GLY A 143 -12.15 -10.65 21.08
CA GLY A 143 -13.22 -9.87 20.48
C GLY A 143 -12.72 -8.78 19.55
N ALA A 144 -11.48 -8.92 19.08
CA ALA A 144 -10.76 -7.84 18.41
C ALA A 144 -11.14 -7.79 16.94
N THR A 145 -11.74 -6.68 16.54
CA THR A 145 -11.77 -6.25 15.15
C THR A 145 -10.47 -5.52 14.80
N ASN A 146 -10.16 -5.31 13.51
CA ASN A 146 -9.00 -4.51 13.13
C ASN A 146 -8.92 -3.14 13.84
N PRO A 147 -10.00 -2.36 13.99
CA PRO A 147 -9.96 -1.11 14.75
C PRO A 147 -9.50 -1.27 16.21
N ALA A 148 -9.82 -2.40 16.86
CA ALA A 148 -9.34 -2.66 18.22
C ALA A 148 -7.80 -2.78 18.27
N TYR A 149 -7.20 -3.46 17.30
CA TYR A 149 -5.73 -3.50 17.17
C TYR A 149 -5.14 -2.11 16.93
N PHE A 150 -5.78 -1.30 16.07
CA PHE A 150 -5.31 0.07 15.85
C PHE A 150 -5.35 0.90 17.13
N GLY A 151 -6.39 0.74 17.95
CA GLY A 151 -6.50 1.36 19.26
C GLY A 151 -5.40 0.91 20.23
N LEU A 152 -5.05 -0.39 20.23
CA LEU A 152 -3.94 -0.90 21.03
C LEU A 152 -2.60 -0.29 20.62
N TYR A 153 -2.32 -0.16 19.31
CA TYR A 153 -1.14 0.54 18.82
C TYR A 153 -1.11 2.00 19.25
N ALA A 154 -2.23 2.71 19.12
CA ALA A 154 -2.33 4.09 19.54
C ALA A 154 -2.06 4.23 21.05
N ARG A 155 -2.67 3.38 21.89
CA ARG A 155 -2.43 3.36 23.34
C ARG A 155 -0.97 3.05 23.68
N ARG A 156 -0.35 2.13 22.98
CA ARG A 156 1.06 1.82 23.13
C ARG A 156 1.93 3.05 22.86
N ARG A 157 1.68 3.77 21.77
CA ARG A 157 2.41 5.00 21.44
C ARG A 157 2.24 6.08 22.50
N MET A 158 1.00 6.27 22.99
CA MET A 158 0.74 7.20 24.09
C MET A 158 1.54 6.82 25.36
N ALA A 159 1.56 5.53 25.70
CA ALA A 159 2.26 5.06 26.91
C ALA A 159 3.79 5.13 26.79
N LEU A 160 4.36 4.82 25.64
CA LEU A 160 5.80 4.75 25.46
C LEU A 160 6.43 6.09 25.08
N TYR A 161 5.72 6.89 24.28
CA TYR A 161 6.30 8.08 23.65
C TYR A 161 5.58 9.37 24.00
N GLY A 162 4.45 9.28 24.69
CA GLY A 162 3.65 10.45 25.06
C GLY A 162 2.89 11.08 23.90
N ASP A 163 2.69 10.34 22.79
CA ASP A 163 1.83 10.79 21.70
C ASP A 163 0.42 11.05 22.21
N THR A 164 -0.30 11.96 21.60
CA THR A 164 -1.64 12.38 22.04
C THR A 164 -2.69 12.16 20.94
N PRO A 165 -3.98 12.11 21.28
CA PRO A 165 -5.04 12.07 20.28
C PRO A 165 -4.99 13.25 19.28
N GLU A 166 -4.47 14.40 19.69
CA GLU A 166 -4.26 15.55 18.82
C GLU A 166 -3.19 15.28 17.76
N ASP A 167 -2.15 14.51 18.09
CA ASP A 167 -1.13 14.10 17.13
C ASP A 167 -1.72 13.19 16.06
N PHE A 168 -2.59 12.25 16.45
CA PHE A 168 -3.31 11.40 15.52
C PHE A 168 -4.24 12.22 14.62
N ALA A 169 -4.96 13.20 15.20
CA ALA A 169 -5.81 14.10 14.43
C ALA A 169 -5.01 14.92 13.39
N LEU A 170 -3.80 15.38 13.72
CA LEU A 170 -2.94 16.12 12.79
C LEU A 170 -2.54 15.28 11.56
N VAL A 171 -2.35 13.97 11.70
CA VAL A 171 -2.16 13.06 10.56
C VAL A 171 -3.36 13.15 9.61
N LYS A 172 -4.58 13.04 10.16
CA LYS A 172 -5.81 13.15 9.37
C LYS A 172 -5.95 14.51 8.69
N VAL A 173 -5.64 15.59 9.40
CA VAL A 173 -5.67 16.95 8.83
C VAL A 173 -4.74 17.03 7.60
N LYS A 174 -3.48 16.60 7.76
CA LYS A 174 -2.49 16.56 6.67
C LYS A 174 -3.00 15.72 5.48
N ASN A 175 -3.45 14.50 5.73
CA ASN A 175 -3.86 13.57 4.70
C ASN A 175 -5.13 14.04 3.99
N SER A 176 -6.08 14.65 4.71
CA SER A 176 -7.31 15.16 4.11
C SER A 176 -7.06 16.35 3.18
N ALA A 177 -6.08 17.21 3.49
CA ALA A 177 -5.68 18.29 2.60
C ALA A 177 -5.11 17.76 1.28
N ALA A 178 -4.25 16.74 1.31
CA ALA A 178 -3.74 16.08 0.12
C ALA A 178 -4.85 15.33 -0.65
N GLY A 179 -5.72 14.59 0.06
CA GLY A 179 -6.86 13.87 -0.54
C GLY A 179 -7.86 14.77 -1.22
N ALA A 180 -8.06 16.01 -0.74
CA ALA A 180 -8.93 16.99 -1.36
C ALA A 180 -8.51 17.36 -2.79
N LEU A 181 -7.21 17.32 -3.06
CA LEU A 181 -6.61 17.61 -4.36
C LEU A 181 -6.50 16.36 -5.26
N ASN A 182 -6.87 15.17 -4.76
CA ASN A 182 -6.73 13.93 -5.49
C ASN A 182 -8.06 13.47 -6.09
N GLU A 183 -8.17 13.49 -7.42
CA GLU A 183 -9.38 13.09 -8.16
C GLU A 183 -9.80 11.63 -7.91
N TYR A 184 -8.87 10.76 -7.48
CA TYR A 184 -9.13 9.36 -7.18
C TYR A 184 -9.50 9.10 -5.73
N ALA A 185 -9.36 10.11 -4.85
CA ALA A 185 -9.66 9.95 -3.43
C ALA A 185 -11.17 9.87 -3.17
N ARG A 186 -11.54 9.03 -2.22
CA ARG A 186 -12.92 8.87 -1.77
C ARG A 186 -13.46 10.12 -1.08
N TYR A 187 -12.66 10.72 -0.19
CA TYR A 187 -13.02 11.92 0.55
C TYR A 187 -12.14 13.09 0.08
N ARG A 188 -12.78 13.99 -0.66
CA ARG A 188 -12.12 15.13 -1.31
C ARG A 188 -12.43 16.44 -0.59
N ARG A 189 -12.34 16.42 0.72
CA ARG A 189 -12.57 17.57 1.60
C ARG A 189 -11.53 17.62 2.70
N PRO A 190 -10.87 18.76 2.92
CA PRO A 190 -10.06 18.95 4.11
C PRO A 190 -10.94 18.84 5.37
N VAL A 191 -10.36 18.34 6.45
CA VAL A 191 -11.00 18.28 7.77
C VAL A 191 -10.10 18.96 8.80
N THR A 192 -10.70 19.48 9.88
CA THR A 192 -9.98 20.09 10.99
C THR A 192 -9.73 19.08 12.11
N ALA A 193 -8.81 19.42 13.02
CA ALA A 193 -8.55 18.59 14.20
C ALA A 193 -9.80 18.50 15.11
N GLU A 194 -10.59 19.57 15.19
CA GLU A 194 -11.84 19.62 15.95
C GLU A 194 -12.90 18.69 15.33
N GLU A 195 -12.99 18.62 14.00
CA GLU A 195 -13.89 17.68 13.32
C GLU A 195 -13.47 16.22 13.60
N VAL A 196 -12.15 15.94 13.62
CA VAL A 196 -11.66 14.61 14.01
C VAL A 196 -12.05 14.29 15.44
N ALA A 197 -11.77 15.21 16.38
CA ALA A 197 -12.09 15.07 17.79
C ALA A 197 -13.60 14.95 18.08
N ALA A 198 -14.46 15.53 17.25
CA ALA A 198 -15.91 15.44 17.35
C ALA A 198 -16.49 14.17 16.72
N SER A 199 -15.71 13.43 15.93
CA SER A 199 -16.19 12.21 15.27
C SER A 199 -16.40 11.05 16.26
N ALA A 200 -17.23 10.08 15.88
CA ALA A 200 -17.59 8.97 16.76
C ALA A 200 -16.35 8.16 17.21
N MET A 201 -16.30 7.78 18.49
CA MET A 201 -15.27 6.88 19.00
C MET A 201 -15.47 5.47 18.39
N VAL A 202 -14.40 4.89 17.86
CA VAL A 202 -14.41 3.54 17.26
C VAL A 202 -13.65 2.55 18.13
N ALA A 203 -12.41 2.89 18.48
CA ALA A 203 -11.55 2.09 19.35
C ALA A 203 -10.62 3.05 20.10
N ASP A 204 -10.92 3.32 21.36
CA ASP A 204 -10.21 4.32 22.16
C ASP A 204 -8.66 4.17 22.06
N PRO A 205 -7.89 5.25 21.71
CA PRO A 205 -8.33 6.64 21.59
C PRO A 205 -8.81 7.04 20.18
N LEU A 206 -8.86 6.11 19.22
CA LEU A 206 -9.11 6.39 17.82
C LEU A 206 -10.60 6.60 17.52
N ARG A 207 -10.87 7.61 16.72
CA ARG A 207 -12.18 7.99 16.26
C ARG A 207 -12.43 7.61 14.80
N LEU A 208 -13.63 7.77 14.31
CA LEU A 208 -14.02 7.37 12.96
C LEU A 208 -13.14 8.00 11.88
N LEU A 209 -12.74 9.27 12.04
CA LEU A 209 -11.89 9.95 11.08
C LEU A 209 -10.40 9.58 11.20
N ASP A 210 -10.00 8.87 12.25
CA ASP A 210 -8.65 8.31 12.41
C ASP A 210 -8.46 6.98 11.67
N ILE A 211 -9.54 6.35 11.22
CA ILE A 211 -9.53 5.00 10.66
C ILE A 211 -9.65 5.06 9.13
N CYS A 212 -9.00 4.14 8.46
CA CYS A 212 -9.07 4.00 7.01
C CYS A 212 -10.51 3.82 6.50
N ALA A 213 -10.78 4.36 5.33
CA ALA A 213 -12.11 4.38 4.72
C ALA A 213 -12.27 3.22 3.71
N THR A 214 -12.85 2.09 4.15
CA THR A 214 -13.09 0.95 3.26
C THR A 214 -13.87 1.35 2.01
N SER A 215 -13.31 1.06 0.86
CA SER A 215 -13.77 1.59 -0.43
C SER A 215 -13.88 0.51 -1.49
N ASP A 216 -14.69 0.79 -2.47
CA ASP A 216 -14.63 0.18 -3.78
C ASP A 216 -13.58 0.96 -4.58
N GLY A 217 -12.74 0.27 -5.34
CA GLY A 217 -11.72 0.91 -6.15
C GLY A 217 -10.86 -0.08 -6.90
N ALA A 218 -10.04 0.42 -7.82
CA ALA A 218 -9.10 -0.40 -8.58
C ALA A 218 -7.90 0.39 -9.04
N ALA A 219 -6.77 -0.31 -9.15
CA ALA A 219 -5.56 0.22 -9.74
C ALA A 219 -4.89 -0.83 -10.64
N ALA A 220 -4.16 -0.36 -11.64
CA ALA A 220 -3.42 -1.18 -12.56
C ALA A 220 -2.10 -0.52 -12.97
N LEU A 221 -1.10 -1.35 -13.27
CA LEU A 221 0.19 -0.93 -13.82
C LEU A 221 0.49 -1.77 -15.06
N VAL A 222 1.05 -1.13 -16.07
CA VAL A 222 1.73 -1.81 -17.17
C VAL A 222 3.23 -1.77 -16.87
N LEU A 223 3.80 -2.92 -16.55
CA LEU A 223 5.24 -3.09 -16.33
C LEU A 223 5.88 -3.71 -17.58
N SER A 224 7.11 -3.33 -17.89
CA SER A 224 7.85 -3.92 -19.00
C SER A 224 9.33 -4.11 -18.71
N SER A 225 9.98 -4.91 -19.55
CA SER A 225 11.44 -4.89 -19.63
C SER A 225 11.93 -3.51 -20.03
N MET A 226 13.14 -3.13 -19.59
CA MET A 226 13.75 -1.86 -19.98
C MET A 226 14.01 -1.78 -21.48
N GLU A 227 14.25 -2.92 -22.13
CA GLU A 227 14.43 -3.00 -23.58
C GLU A 227 13.12 -2.68 -24.31
N PHE A 228 12.01 -3.30 -23.91
CA PHE A 228 10.69 -3.00 -24.48
C PHE A 228 10.34 -1.52 -24.29
N ALA A 229 10.55 -0.96 -23.10
CA ALA A 229 10.31 0.46 -22.84
C ALA A 229 11.09 1.37 -23.80
N ARG A 230 12.36 1.08 -24.00
CA ARG A 230 13.23 1.85 -24.91
C ARG A 230 12.75 1.76 -26.36
N LEU A 231 12.38 0.56 -26.83
CA LEU A 231 11.87 0.35 -28.18
C LEU A 231 10.54 1.07 -28.43
N HIS A 232 9.72 1.26 -27.38
CA HIS A 232 8.45 2.01 -27.43
C HIS A 232 8.63 3.51 -27.09
N GLY A 233 9.85 4.03 -27.17
CA GLY A 233 10.12 5.47 -27.08
C GLY A 233 10.18 6.05 -25.66
N ALA A 234 10.13 5.24 -24.61
CA ALA A 234 10.32 5.69 -23.25
C ALA A 234 11.80 6.03 -23.00
N ARG A 235 12.13 7.32 -22.98
CA ARG A 235 13.52 7.79 -22.82
C ARG A 235 14.00 7.74 -21.37
N ASP A 236 13.12 7.99 -20.42
CA ASP A 236 13.43 8.04 -18.99
C ASP A 236 12.19 7.55 -18.20
N PRO A 237 11.87 6.24 -18.29
CA PRO A 237 10.71 5.70 -17.59
C PRO A 237 10.92 5.68 -16.07
N VAL A 238 9.84 5.77 -15.32
CA VAL A 238 9.87 5.38 -13.90
C VAL A 238 10.19 3.88 -13.83
N ARG A 239 11.10 3.52 -12.92
CA ARG A 239 11.58 2.14 -12.77
C ARG A 239 11.26 1.61 -11.39
N ILE A 240 10.76 0.39 -11.33
CA ILE A 240 10.70 -0.39 -10.10
C ILE A 240 12.11 -0.95 -9.87
N ARG A 241 12.78 -0.44 -8.86
CA ARG A 241 14.17 -0.78 -8.56
C ARG A 241 14.28 -1.92 -7.57
N ALA A 242 13.36 -1.97 -6.60
CA ALA A 242 13.27 -3.05 -5.63
C ALA A 242 11.82 -3.34 -5.26
N VAL A 243 11.55 -4.58 -4.91
CA VAL A 243 10.31 -5.01 -4.27
C VAL A 243 10.67 -5.97 -3.16
N SER A 244 10.51 -5.56 -1.91
CA SER A 244 10.62 -6.49 -0.79
C SER A 244 9.29 -7.20 -0.54
N THR A 245 9.37 -8.50 -0.28
CA THR A 245 8.28 -9.30 0.24
C THR A 245 8.84 -10.13 1.40
N VAL A 246 8.42 -9.84 2.62
CA VAL A 246 9.01 -10.40 3.84
C VAL A 246 7.95 -10.92 4.80
N THR A 247 8.37 -11.81 5.68
CA THR A 247 7.59 -12.31 6.82
C THR A 247 8.29 -11.94 8.12
N PRO A 248 7.59 -11.95 9.27
CA PRO A 248 8.24 -11.77 10.56
C PRO A 248 9.34 -12.79 10.78
N THR A 249 10.41 -12.38 11.43
CA THR A 249 11.50 -13.29 11.85
C THR A 249 11.17 -13.85 13.23
N TYR A 250 11.18 -15.19 13.36
CA TYR A 250 11.01 -15.84 14.66
C TYR A 250 12.01 -15.26 15.69
N PRO A 251 11.59 -15.02 16.93
CA PRO A 251 10.31 -15.34 17.55
C PRO A 251 9.25 -14.22 17.50
N ARG A 252 9.43 -13.19 16.69
CA ARG A 252 8.49 -12.07 16.66
C ARG A 252 7.17 -12.44 15.97
N ALA A 253 6.07 -11.97 16.56
CA ALA A 253 4.75 -12.07 15.99
C ALA A 253 4.50 -10.95 14.97
N VAL A 254 3.51 -11.15 14.10
CA VAL A 254 3.00 -10.13 13.15
C VAL A 254 2.54 -8.85 13.86
N LEU A 255 1.92 -9.03 15.00
CA LEU A 255 1.44 -7.96 15.87
C LEU A 255 2.43 -7.85 17.03
N ASP A 256 3.30 -6.86 16.96
CA ASP A 256 4.22 -6.53 18.04
C ASP A 256 3.48 -5.76 19.16
N LEU A 257 2.47 -6.43 19.72
CA LEU A 257 1.76 -5.92 20.90
C LEU A 257 2.49 -6.43 22.13
N PRO A 258 2.93 -5.54 23.03
CA PRO A 258 3.58 -5.95 24.25
C PRO A 258 2.65 -6.85 25.06
N ASP A 259 3.18 -7.98 25.50
CA ASP A 259 2.61 -8.86 26.53
C ASP A 259 1.24 -9.51 26.27
N ILE A 260 0.71 -9.44 25.06
CA ILE A 260 -0.49 -10.20 24.70
C ILE A 260 -0.11 -11.63 24.25
N GLY A 261 1.12 -11.83 23.84
CA GLY A 261 1.64 -13.14 23.51
C GLY A 261 2.26 -13.83 24.71
N THR A 262 1.86 -15.03 25.00
CA THR A 262 2.49 -15.92 25.96
C THR A 262 3.77 -16.54 25.41
N ASP A 263 4.34 -15.94 24.35
CA ASP A 263 5.49 -16.52 23.69
C ASP A 263 6.77 -16.22 24.47
N SER A 264 7.11 -17.13 25.36
CA SER A 264 8.33 -17.07 26.16
C SER A 264 9.61 -17.05 25.31
N ALA A 265 9.55 -17.47 24.04
CA ALA A 265 10.68 -17.45 23.14
C ALA A 265 11.10 -16.00 22.78
N VAL A 266 10.18 -15.03 22.79
CA VAL A 266 10.49 -13.61 22.58
C VAL A 266 11.43 -13.08 23.65
N ALA A 267 11.27 -13.51 24.89
CA ALA A 267 12.15 -13.10 25.99
C ALA A 267 13.57 -13.71 25.90
N VAL A 268 13.70 -14.85 25.22
CA VAL A 268 14.98 -15.58 25.10
C VAL A 268 15.83 -15.04 23.96
N ASN A 269 15.21 -14.63 22.86
CA ASN A 269 15.94 -14.14 21.70
C ASN A 269 15.18 -13.01 20.98
N PRO A 270 15.14 -11.81 21.58
CA PRO A 270 14.44 -10.67 20.98
C PRO A 270 15.14 -10.23 19.68
N SER A 271 14.40 -10.15 18.58
CA SER A 271 14.93 -9.49 17.39
C SER A 271 15.10 -7.99 17.68
N PRO A 272 16.21 -7.36 17.32
CA PRO A 272 16.44 -5.94 17.54
C PRO A 272 15.56 -5.05 16.61
N GLU A 273 15.00 -5.62 15.57
CA GLU A 273 14.26 -4.90 14.52
C GLU A 273 12.79 -5.31 14.51
N SER A 274 11.89 -4.33 14.35
CA SER A 274 10.46 -4.60 14.14
C SER A 274 10.22 -5.28 12.79
N PHE A 275 9.12 -6.01 12.66
CA PHE A 275 8.73 -6.59 11.38
C PHE A 275 8.56 -5.50 10.30
N ARG A 276 7.94 -4.37 10.63
CA ARG A 276 7.74 -3.28 9.68
C ARG A 276 9.05 -2.62 9.25
N ALA A 277 9.99 -2.41 10.17
CA ALA A 277 11.31 -1.90 9.82
C ALA A 277 12.04 -2.84 8.85
N SER A 278 11.90 -4.17 9.02
CA SER A 278 12.50 -5.15 8.10
C SER A 278 11.93 -5.06 6.68
N ILE A 279 10.66 -4.63 6.52
CA ILE A 279 10.04 -4.43 5.21
C ILE A 279 10.79 -3.37 4.40
N ALA A 280 11.01 -2.19 5.00
CA ALA A 280 11.70 -1.09 4.34
C ALA A 280 13.20 -1.39 4.15
N ARG A 281 13.87 -1.90 5.18
CA ARG A 281 15.30 -2.25 5.13
C ARG A 281 15.61 -3.19 3.97
N THR A 282 14.84 -4.26 3.80
CA THR A 282 15.06 -5.21 2.70
C THR A 282 14.93 -4.54 1.33
N ALA A 283 13.98 -3.61 1.18
CA ALA A 283 13.82 -2.86 -0.06
C ALA A 283 14.98 -1.87 -0.29
N TYR A 284 15.47 -1.22 0.75
CA TYR A 284 16.63 -0.33 0.68
C TYR A 284 17.91 -1.08 0.30
N GLU A 285 18.16 -2.24 0.92
CA GLU A 285 19.31 -3.08 0.61
C GLU A 285 19.30 -3.53 -0.85
N GLU A 286 18.17 -4.00 -1.37
CA GLU A 286 18.03 -4.39 -2.77
C GLU A 286 18.21 -3.19 -3.71
N ALA A 287 17.59 -2.04 -3.39
CA ALA A 287 17.71 -0.82 -4.20
C ALA A 287 19.09 -0.17 -4.09
N GLY A 288 19.87 -0.44 -3.06
CA GLY A 288 21.13 0.22 -2.75
C GLY A 288 20.97 1.70 -2.47
N ILE A 289 19.98 2.04 -1.63
CA ILE A 289 19.65 3.40 -1.16
C ILE A 289 19.40 3.37 0.35
N GLY A 290 19.26 4.56 0.96
CA GLY A 290 18.82 4.74 2.33
C GLY A 290 17.57 5.63 2.44
N PRO A 291 17.00 5.79 3.64
CA PRO A 291 15.88 6.69 3.87
C PRO A 291 16.21 8.16 3.55
N GLU A 292 17.48 8.55 3.57
CA GLU A 292 17.97 9.88 3.21
C GLU A 292 17.82 10.21 1.71
N ASP A 293 17.71 9.19 0.87
CA ASP A 293 17.55 9.34 -0.59
C ASP A 293 16.08 9.57 -0.99
N LEU A 294 15.13 9.38 -0.06
CA LEU A 294 13.72 9.46 -0.36
C LEU A 294 13.26 10.89 -0.65
N SER A 295 12.53 11.05 -1.74
CA SER A 295 11.80 12.27 -2.07
C SER A 295 10.37 12.25 -1.52
N LEU A 296 9.75 11.07 -1.40
CA LEU A 296 8.41 10.88 -0.87
C LEU A 296 8.17 9.42 -0.48
N ALA A 297 7.11 9.20 0.32
CA ALA A 297 6.65 7.86 0.68
C ALA A 297 5.13 7.75 0.64
N GLU A 298 4.62 6.58 0.27
CA GLU A 298 3.22 6.18 0.40
C GLU A 298 3.15 4.97 1.33
N VAL A 299 2.61 5.15 2.52
CA VAL A 299 2.57 4.11 3.56
C VAL A 299 1.15 3.64 3.84
N TYR A 300 1.02 2.43 4.34
CA TYR A 300 -0.28 1.80 4.61
C TYR A 300 -0.81 2.19 5.99
N ASP A 301 -1.38 3.38 6.07
CA ASP A 301 -1.92 4.02 7.27
C ASP A 301 -3.36 3.56 7.57
N LEU A 302 -3.56 2.32 8.02
CA LEU A 302 -4.87 1.82 8.44
C LEU A 302 -5.51 2.65 9.55
N SER A 303 -4.69 3.33 10.34
CA SER A 303 -5.09 4.40 11.25
C SER A 303 -4.03 5.48 11.29
N THR A 304 -4.41 6.65 11.77
CA THR A 304 -3.49 7.79 11.93
C THR A 304 -2.32 7.49 12.84
N ALA A 305 -2.50 6.68 13.88
CA ALA A 305 -1.41 6.24 14.76
C ALA A 305 -0.39 5.37 14.03
N LEU A 306 -0.84 4.52 13.09
CA LEU A 306 0.06 3.67 12.30
C LEU A 306 0.89 4.48 11.31
N GLU A 307 0.41 5.62 10.83
CA GLU A 307 1.24 6.47 9.97
C GLU A 307 2.46 7.00 10.74
N LEU A 308 2.31 7.37 12.00
CA LEU A 308 3.45 7.79 12.84
C LEU A 308 4.47 6.67 13.04
N GLU A 309 4.01 5.43 13.18
CA GLU A 309 4.91 4.27 13.25
C GLU A 309 5.62 4.03 11.91
N TRP A 310 4.94 4.20 10.78
CA TRP A 310 5.58 4.07 9.49
C TRP A 310 6.70 5.08 9.25
N TYR A 311 6.59 6.32 9.79
CA TYR A 311 7.71 7.27 9.70
C TYR A 311 8.98 6.72 10.34
N GLU A 312 8.82 6.03 11.46
CA GLU A 312 9.89 5.41 12.22
C GLU A 312 10.41 4.14 11.51
N ASP A 313 9.49 3.26 11.09
CA ASP A 313 9.81 1.98 10.46
C ASP A 313 10.47 2.12 9.08
N ILE A 314 10.16 3.17 8.31
CA ILE A 314 10.87 3.47 7.06
C ILE A 314 12.11 4.37 7.26
N GLY A 315 12.47 4.67 8.51
CA GLY A 315 13.71 5.34 8.85
C GLY A 315 13.72 6.86 8.68
N LEU A 316 12.57 7.54 8.57
CA LEU A 316 12.53 9.01 8.48
C LEU A 316 12.88 9.70 9.80
N CYS A 317 12.69 9.02 10.92
CA CYS A 317 13.04 9.45 12.27
C CYS A 317 13.28 8.23 13.17
N ARG A 318 13.76 8.46 14.38
CA ARG A 318 13.96 7.40 15.38
C ARG A 318 12.63 6.97 16.00
N PRO A 319 12.56 5.76 16.57
CA PRO A 319 11.40 5.31 17.33
C PRO A 319 10.98 6.35 18.40
N GLY A 320 9.69 6.68 18.45
CA GLY A 320 9.10 7.69 19.33
C GLY A 320 9.19 9.13 18.83
N GLU A 321 9.81 9.39 17.69
CA GLU A 321 9.90 10.76 17.14
C GLU A 321 8.87 11.05 16.05
N GLY A 322 7.98 10.10 15.70
CA GLY A 322 7.02 10.24 14.61
C GLY A 322 6.11 11.46 14.75
N ALA A 323 5.55 11.71 15.94
CA ALA A 323 4.71 12.89 16.19
C ALA A 323 5.51 14.21 16.10
N LYS A 324 6.76 14.21 16.54
CA LYS A 324 7.66 15.37 16.42
C LYS A 324 7.95 15.68 14.95
N LEU A 325 8.22 14.64 14.14
CA LEU A 325 8.45 14.78 12.71
C LEU A 325 7.20 15.34 12.01
N LEU A 326 6.00 14.84 12.34
CA LEU A 326 4.74 15.35 11.82
C LEU A 326 4.56 16.84 12.15
N ARG A 327 4.70 17.23 13.44
CA ARG A 327 4.55 18.62 13.89
C ARG A 327 5.54 19.57 13.25
N SER A 328 6.71 19.11 12.85
CA SER A 328 7.70 19.92 12.13
C SER A 328 7.28 20.26 10.69
N GLY A 329 6.22 19.63 10.16
CA GLY A 329 5.79 19.78 8.78
C GLY A 329 6.63 19.00 7.76
N ALA A 330 7.63 18.24 8.19
CA ALA A 330 8.55 17.54 7.30
C ALA A 330 7.86 16.49 6.40
N THR A 331 6.75 15.93 6.85
CA THR A 331 5.96 14.91 6.11
C THR A 331 4.76 15.47 5.37
N ALA A 332 4.51 16.78 5.49
CA ALA A 332 3.43 17.47 4.77
C ALA A 332 3.82 17.78 3.31
N PRO A 333 2.86 18.09 2.42
CA PRO A 333 3.16 18.63 1.10
C PRO A 333 4.11 19.84 1.20
N GLY A 334 5.21 19.80 0.44
CA GLY A 334 6.27 20.81 0.52
C GLY A 334 7.28 20.62 1.66
N GLY A 335 7.10 19.65 2.52
CA GLY A 335 8.07 19.25 3.54
C GLY A 335 9.26 18.49 2.96
N ARG A 336 10.20 18.08 3.84
CA ARG A 336 11.43 17.37 3.45
C ARG A 336 11.16 16.05 2.74
N VAL A 337 10.24 15.23 3.26
CA VAL A 337 9.81 13.95 2.68
C VAL A 337 8.31 13.82 2.87
N PRO A 338 7.49 14.32 1.94
CA PRO A 338 6.05 14.15 2.00
C PRO A 338 5.64 12.68 2.11
N VAL A 339 4.75 12.38 3.04
CA VAL A 339 4.20 11.05 3.24
C VAL A 339 2.72 11.07 2.98
N ASN A 340 2.24 10.09 2.19
CA ASN A 340 0.85 9.97 1.78
C ASN A 340 0.34 11.20 1.02
N ALA A 341 1.11 11.62 0.01
CA ALA A 341 0.71 12.70 -0.90
C ALA A 341 -0.59 12.36 -1.65
N SER A 342 -0.97 11.10 -1.72
CA SER A 342 -2.27 10.64 -2.25
C SER A 342 -3.46 11.01 -1.36
N GLY A 343 -3.24 11.23 -0.05
CA GLY A 343 -4.26 11.49 0.96
C GLY A 343 -4.35 10.42 2.05
N GLY A 344 -3.54 9.36 1.99
CA GLY A 344 -3.57 8.26 2.94
C GLY A 344 -4.91 7.49 2.97
N LEU A 345 -4.96 6.37 3.67
CA LEU A 345 -6.13 5.48 3.62
C LEU A 345 -7.38 6.07 4.29
N ALA A 346 -7.20 7.01 5.19
CA ALA A 346 -8.32 7.69 5.85
C ALA A 346 -9.02 8.74 4.95
N SER A 347 -8.40 9.19 3.88
CA SER A 347 -8.99 10.15 2.91
C SER A 347 -9.04 9.58 1.50
N PHE A 348 -7.93 9.03 0.98
CA PHE A 348 -7.91 8.35 -0.30
C PHE A 348 -8.86 7.13 -0.28
N GLY A 349 -8.85 6.37 0.80
CA GLY A 349 -9.66 5.17 0.98
C GLY A 349 -8.83 3.89 0.88
N GLU A 350 -9.43 2.76 1.25
CA GLU A 350 -8.81 1.45 1.20
C GLU A 350 -9.60 0.49 0.33
N ALA A 351 -9.00 0.03 -0.77
CA ALA A 351 -9.45 -1.08 -1.60
C ALA A 351 -8.32 -2.12 -1.61
N VAL A 352 -8.40 -3.12 -0.71
CA VAL A 352 -7.27 -3.93 -0.25
C VAL A 352 -6.34 -4.47 -1.34
N PRO A 353 -6.82 -5.22 -2.36
CA PRO A 353 -5.90 -5.76 -3.38
C PRO A 353 -5.36 -4.69 -4.34
N ALA A 354 -6.01 -3.53 -4.39
CA ALA A 354 -5.62 -2.43 -5.28
C ALA A 354 -4.66 -1.44 -4.60
N GLN A 355 -4.63 -1.40 -3.28
CA GLN A 355 -4.02 -0.30 -2.55
C GLN A 355 -2.52 -0.13 -2.81
N ALA A 356 -1.74 -1.20 -2.71
CA ALA A 356 -0.32 -1.11 -2.97
C ALA A 356 -0.01 -0.76 -4.44
N ILE A 357 -0.87 -1.18 -5.38
CA ILE A 357 -0.77 -0.80 -6.79
C ILE A 357 -1.06 0.71 -6.93
N ALA A 358 -2.10 1.22 -6.25
CA ALA A 358 -2.47 2.64 -6.28
C ALA A 358 -1.36 3.53 -5.69
N GLN A 359 -0.70 3.09 -4.63
CA GLN A 359 0.47 3.79 -4.08
C GLN A 359 1.60 3.89 -5.11
N VAL A 360 1.89 2.82 -5.85
CA VAL A 360 2.88 2.87 -6.96
C VAL A 360 2.38 3.74 -8.13
N CYS A 361 1.06 3.78 -8.41
CA CYS A 361 0.50 4.74 -9.36
C CYS A 361 0.75 6.19 -8.91
N GLU A 362 0.57 6.50 -7.62
CA GLU A 362 0.88 7.83 -7.08
C GLU A 362 2.38 8.14 -7.20
N LEU A 363 3.27 7.24 -6.76
CA LEU A 363 4.71 7.41 -6.95
C LEU A 363 5.05 7.66 -8.42
N THR A 364 4.44 6.90 -9.34
CA THR A 364 4.68 7.05 -10.78
C THR A 364 4.28 8.43 -11.28
N ARG A 365 3.14 8.97 -10.85
CA ARG A 365 2.69 10.32 -11.20
C ARG A 365 3.63 11.39 -10.65
N GLN A 366 4.02 11.26 -9.38
CA GLN A 366 4.96 12.16 -8.72
C GLN A 366 6.33 12.19 -9.42
N LEU A 367 6.88 11.02 -9.69
CA LEU A 367 8.17 10.87 -10.36
C LEU A 367 8.15 11.36 -11.82
N ARG A 368 6.99 11.28 -12.50
CA ARG A 368 6.78 11.84 -13.84
C ARG A 368 6.48 13.33 -13.87
N GLY A 369 6.30 13.98 -12.72
CA GLY A 369 5.87 15.39 -12.65
C GLY A 369 4.41 15.59 -13.09
N ARG A 370 3.54 14.60 -12.88
CA ARG A 370 2.14 14.59 -13.33
C ARG A 370 1.12 14.50 -12.19
N ALA A 371 1.52 14.86 -10.97
CA ALA A 371 0.63 14.81 -9.80
C ALA A 371 -0.21 16.07 -9.58
N GLY A 372 -0.16 17.05 -10.51
CA GLY A 372 -0.94 18.29 -10.43
C GLY A 372 -0.57 19.13 -9.19
N GLU A 373 -1.58 19.61 -8.47
CA GLU A 373 -1.37 20.44 -7.27
C GLU A 373 -0.72 19.69 -6.09
N ARG A 374 -0.72 18.35 -6.14
CA ARG A 374 -0.05 17.50 -5.14
C ARG A 374 1.42 17.23 -5.47
N GLN A 375 1.95 17.81 -6.55
CA GLN A 375 3.28 17.50 -7.03
C GLN A 375 4.35 17.80 -5.98
N VAL A 376 5.16 16.79 -5.67
CA VAL A 376 6.39 16.93 -4.88
C VAL A 376 7.50 17.43 -5.82
N PRO A 377 8.00 18.65 -5.61
CA PRO A 377 9.01 19.21 -6.49
C PRO A 377 10.30 18.38 -6.49
N GLY A 378 10.84 18.09 -7.67
CA GLY A 378 12.11 17.38 -7.81
C GLY A 378 12.10 15.92 -7.36
N ALA A 379 10.94 15.28 -7.23
CA ALA A 379 10.83 13.88 -6.84
C ALA A 379 11.63 12.95 -7.76
N ARG A 380 12.50 12.12 -7.18
CA ARG A 380 13.35 11.15 -7.90
C ARG A 380 13.28 9.74 -7.34
N VAL A 381 13.05 9.59 -6.06
CA VAL A 381 12.99 8.31 -5.36
C VAL A 381 11.77 8.28 -4.47
N GLY A 382 10.95 7.27 -4.61
CA GLY A 382 9.79 7.04 -3.75
C GLY A 382 9.74 5.61 -3.24
N ILE A 383 9.18 5.44 -2.05
CA ILE A 383 8.92 4.12 -1.46
C ILE A 383 7.44 3.95 -1.15
N THR A 384 6.93 2.73 -1.36
CA THR A 384 5.67 2.30 -0.72
C THR A 384 5.99 1.31 0.39
N ALA A 385 5.21 1.30 1.47
CA ALA A 385 5.33 0.29 2.52
C ALA A 385 3.96 -0.21 2.94
N ASN A 386 3.79 -1.53 2.93
CA ASN A 386 2.52 -2.21 3.20
C ASN A 386 2.71 -3.39 4.15
N GLN A 387 1.76 -3.56 5.04
CA GLN A 387 1.66 -4.75 5.88
C GLN A 387 0.28 -5.39 5.70
N GLY A 388 0.27 -6.63 5.21
CA GLY A 388 -0.91 -7.49 5.22
C GLY A 388 -1.05 -8.22 6.55
N LEU A 389 -2.28 -8.57 6.93
CA LEU A 389 -2.51 -9.48 8.05
C LEU A 389 -1.79 -10.81 7.81
N PHE A 390 -1.52 -11.53 8.90
CA PHE A 390 -0.89 -12.85 8.88
C PHE A 390 0.56 -12.88 8.37
N GLY A 391 1.30 -11.78 8.56
CA GLY A 391 2.74 -11.76 8.35
C GLY A 391 3.20 -11.54 6.92
N HIS A 392 2.45 -10.82 6.13
CA HIS A 392 2.90 -10.36 4.83
C HIS A 392 3.34 -8.90 4.91
N GLY A 393 4.60 -8.64 4.64
CA GLY A 393 5.14 -7.28 4.52
C GLY A 393 5.71 -7.05 3.15
N SER A 394 5.52 -5.86 2.59
CA SER A 394 6.10 -5.52 1.30
C SER A 394 6.36 -4.02 1.16
N ALA A 395 7.42 -3.70 0.43
CA ALA A 395 7.72 -2.34 -0.01
C ALA A 395 8.15 -2.34 -1.47
N VAL A 396 7.85 -1.25 -2.16
CA VAL A 396 8.27 -1.04 -3.55
C VAL A 396 9.07 0.26 -3.61
N VAL A 397 10.29 0.18 -4.13
CA VAL A 397 11.12 1.37 -4.43
C VAL A 397 11.00 1.69 -5.90
N ALA A 398 10.50 2.89 -6.19
CA ALA A 398 10.40 3.44 -7.53
C ALA A 398 11.36 4.63 -7.70
N VAL A 399 12.02 4.71 -8.86
CA VAL A 399 13.01 5.76 -9.17
C VAL A 399 12.80 6.31 -10.58
N ARG A 400 13.26 7.54 -10.76
CA ARG A 400 13.37 8.17 -12.07
C ARG A 400 14.81 8.51 -12.39
#